data_0c20a29ca67cae55d5092dea1b322972
#
_entry.id   0c20a29ca67cae55d5092dea1b322972
#
_cell.length_a   1.000
_cell.length_b   1.000
_cell.length_c   1.000
_cell.angle_alpha   90.00
_cell.angle_beta   90.00
_cell.angle_gamma   90.00
#
_symmetry.space_group_name_H-M   'P 1'
#
loop_
_entity.id
_entity.type
_entity.pdbx_description
1 polymer ?
#
loop_
_entity_poly.entity_id
_entity_poly.type
_entity_poly.pdbx_seq_one_letter_code
_entity_poly.pdbx_strand_id
1 'polypeptide(L)'
;MRKLFTLLTIFYSTLAFGQGYIDLSSNTEVTPWRPDGALLQTFSNIGTPQVTVTATVQGNTNRLRNQTPRNDSRGLWLNIALGNRTEGISVTFTFSEPVTNLSFGILGIDRELSFSNYQDRVLIAGYDDNDIGVTPAISYNPNFAFLTNGIEPFVRILSGFNSDPLDSTRSTVTFPGTGVKKVTIAFNSGDNIRSGATTAQSIFLTDLSWASIVPVELIYFRGKAENDRVRLNWATANESNSDYFQVERSTDLKEFTSIGRISSKGDSKQRVEYSFLDEAPLPGVNYYRLKQVDKDRASEYSKIIAVSPQTASSRFVIYPNPSDGQNIKLQFDNLELDGLRLSTLLGQEIPFEIQASNTNSLTIKPLRELQTGLYFITYADAMGRGRLTQKLWVNK
;
A
#
# COMPACT_ATOMS: atom_id res chain seq x y z
N MET A 1 2.35 47.87 -40.34
CA MET A 1 2.16 46.41 -40.33
C MET A 1 2.76 45.85 -39.02
N ARG A 2 1.95 45.69 -38.02
CA ARG A 2 2.34 45.12 -36.70
C ARG A 2 2.18 43.62 -36.82
N LYS A 3 3.28 42.86 -36.70
CA LYS A 3 3.25 41.42 -36.57
C LYS A 3 2.78 41.06 -35.15
N LEU A 4 1.64 40.41 -35.07
CA LEU A 4 1.09 39.86 -33.89
C LEU A 4 1.88 38.55 -33.61
N PHE A 5 2.70 38.54 -32.57
CA PHE A 5 3.27 37.33 -32.01
C PHE A 5 2.20 36.67 -31.12
N THR A 6 1.61 35.62 -31.63
CA THR A 6 0.76 34.75 -30.81
C THR A 6 1.67 33.92 -29.94
N LEU A 7 1.71 34.27 -28.66
CA LEU A 7 2.39 33.49 -27.63
C LEU A 7 1.57 32.21 -27.43
N LEU A 8 2.06 31.11 -27.98
CA LEU A 8 1.53 29.79 -27.72
C LEU A 8 1.95 29.41 -26.27
N THR A 9 1.09 29.70 -25.32
CA THR A 9 1.24 29.20 -23.95
C THR A 9 1.03 27.69 -23.98
N ILE A 10 2.13 26.96 -24.05
CA ILE A 10 2.13 25.52 -23.74
C ILE A 10 1.77 25.42 -22.26
N PHE A 11 0.54 25.01 -21.99
CA PHE A 11 0.14 24.57 -20.66
C PHE A 11 0.98 23.33 -20.32
N TYR A 12 2.12 23.52 -19.66
CA TYR A 12 2.67 22.51 -18.81
C TYR A 12 1.64 22.31 -17.69
N SER A 13 0.78 21.31 -17.84
CA SER A 13 0.01 20.80 -16.70
C SER A 13 1.05 20.46 -15.63
N THR A 14 1.02 21.17 -14.52
CA THR A 14 1.81 20.85 -13.33
C THR A 14 1.57 19.40 -13.02
N LEU A 15 2.55 18.55 -13.33
CA LEU A 15 2.56 17.15 -12.93
C LEU A 15 2.34 17.12 -11.41
N ALA A 16 1.25 16.50 -11.00
CA ALA A 16 1.00 16.27 -9.58
C ALA A 16 2.14 15.38 -9.04
N PHE A 17 2.62 15.68 -7.83
CA PHE A 17 3.60 14.82 -7.16
C PHE A 17 3.11 13.37 -7.19
N GLY A 18 3.99 12.42 -7.57
CA GLY A 18 3.64 11.02 -7.71
C GLY A 18 3.37 10.54 -9.13
N GLN A 19 3.63 11.36 -10.15
CA GLN A 19 3.53 10.94 -11.56
C GLN A 19 4.91 10.70 -12.15
N GLY A 20 5.04 9.63 -12.93
CA GLY A 20 6.18 9.36 -13.77
C GLY A 20 5.81 9.53 -15.25
N TYR A 21 6.80 9.91 -16.07
CA TYR A 21 6.62 10.14 -17.49
C TYR A 21 7.91 9.80 -18.23
N ILE A 22 7.79 8.98 -19.27
CA ILE A 22 8.88 8.70 -20.21
C ILE A 22 8.43 9.19 -21.60
N ASP A 23 9.13 10.21 -22.11
CA ASP A 23 8.96 10.68 -23.46
C ASP A 23 9.72 9.75 -24.42
N LEU A 24 8.98 9.06 -25.27
CA LEU A 24 9.53 8.19 -26.30
C LEU A 24 9.62 8.88 -27.67
N SER A 25 9.25 10.16 -27.76
CA SER A 25 9.41 10.96 -28.98
C SER A 25 10.83 11.54 -29.10
N SER A 26 11.24 11.85 -30.31
CA SER A 26 12.56 12.44 -30.57
C SER A 26 12.68 13.92 -30.21
N ASN A 27 11.61 14.56 -29.77
CA ASN A 27 11.53 16.00 -29.60
C ASN A 27 12.05 16.50 -28.24
N THR A 28 12.39 15.61 -27.31
CA THR A 28 12.91 15.98 -26.02
C THR A 28 14.21 15.23 -25.68
N GLU A 29 15.14 15.90 -25.02
CA GLU A 29 16.43 15.29 -24.60
C GLU A 29 16.31 14.53 -23.26
N VAL A 30 15.12 14.46 -22.67
CA VAL A 30 14.97 14.04 -21.26
C VAL A 30 15.08 12.54 -21.06
N THR A 31 14.60 11.72 -22.01
CA THR A 31 14.65 10.24 -21.90
C THR A 31 14.85 9.58 -23.27
N PRO A 32 15.98 9.82 -23.97
CA PRO A 32 16.16 9.26 -25.30
C PRO A 32 16.40 7.76 -25.28
N TRP A 33 15.85 7.05 -26.27
CA TRP A 33 16.27 5.68 -26.58
C TRP A 33 17.59 5.71 -27.33
N ARG A 34 18.67 5.33 -26.69
CA ARG A 34 20.03 5.41 -27.29
C ARG A 34 20.92 4.22 -26.90
N PRO A 35 21.81 3.80 -27.79
CA PRO A 35 21.87 4.18 -29.21
C PRO A 35 20.68 3.62 -30.01
N ASP A 36 20.44 4.16 -31.19
CA ASP A 36 19.48 3.60 -32.13
C ASP A 36 19.76 2.13 -32.39
N GLY A 37 18.71 1.29 -32.39
CA GLY A 37 18.82 -0.15 -32.47
C GLY A 37 19.18 -0.86 -31.15
N ALA A 38 19.33 -0.13 -30.05
CA ALA A 38 19.57 -0.75 -28.74
C ALA A 38 18.40 -1.65 -28.32
N LEU A 39 18.70 -2.86 -27.84
CA LEU A 39 17.70 -3.84 -27.38
C LEU A 39 17.43 -3.75 -25.89
N LEU A 40 18.16 -2.89 -25.20
CA LEU A 40 18.04 -2.62 -23.76
C LEU A 40 18.19 -1.13 -23.52
N GLN A 41 17.26 -0.54 -22.77
CA GLN A 41 17.32 0.83 -22.30
C GLN A 41 16.90 0.91 -20.85
N THR A 42 17.59 1.75 -20.07
CA THR A 42 17.24 2.03 -18.68
C THR A 42 16.98 3.52 -18.51
N PHE A 43 15.84 3.84 -17.95
CA PHE A 43 15.41 5.18 -17.58
C PHE A 43 15.43 5.26 -16.06
N SER A 44 16.35 6.03 -15.48
CA SER A 44 16.55 6.12 -14.05
C SER A 44 15.95 7.39 -13.47
N ASN A 45 15.51 7.32 -12.21
CA ASN A 45 15.04 8.48 -11.44
C ASN A 45 13.82 9.19 -12.04
N ILE A 46 12.87 8.43 -12.57
CA ILE A 46 11.66 8.97 -13.19
C ILE A 46 10.57 9.14 -12.16
N GLY A 47 10.02 10.35 -12.06
CA GLY A 47 8.89 10.67 -11.17
C GLY A 47 9.26 10.85 -9.70
N THR A 48 8.23 10.89 -8.86
CA THR A 48 8.37 11.00 -7.41
C THR A 48 7.32 10.09 -6.75
N PRO A 49 7.71 9.05 -5.96
CA PRO A 49 9.08 8.59 -5.74
C PRO A 49 9.78 8.18 -7.04
N GLN A 50 11.10 8.15 -6.99
CA GLN A 50 11.91 7.82 -8.17
C GLN A 50 11.75 6.36 -8.57
N VAL A 51 11.29 6.12 -9.79
CA VAL A 51 11.16 4.79 -10.38
C VAL A 51 12.21 4.63 -11.47
N THR A 52 12.87 3.48 -11.48
CA THR A 52 13.72 3.07 -12.59
C THR A 52 12.91 2.15 -13.50
N VAL A 53 12.90 2.46 -14.80
CA VAL A 53 12.22 1.65 -15.82
C VAL A 53 13.26 1.04 -16.74
N THR A 54 13.26 -0.28 -16.83
CA THR A 54 14.10 -1.02 -17.78
C THR A 54 13.23 -1.54 -18.92
N ALA A 55 13.57 -1.15 -20.14
CA ALA A 55 12.91 -1.61 -21.37
C ALA A 55 13.81 -2.59 -22.10
N THR A 56 13.29 -3.77 -22.44
CA THR A 56 14.01 -4.81 -23.20
C THR A 56 13.26 -5.19 -24.46
N VAL A 57 13.99 -5.40 -25.57
CA VAL A 57 13.43 -5.87 -26.82
C VAL A 57 13.94 -7.29 -27.11
N GLN A 58 13.02 -8.19 -27.37
CA GLN A 58 13.30 -9.62 -27.56
C GLN A 58 12.54 -10.17 -28.79
N GLY A 59 12.84 -11.40 -29.19
CA GLY A 59 12.23 -12.07 -30.32
C GLY A 59 13.11 -12.04 -31.57
N ASN A 60 12.51 -11.87 -32.72
CA ASN A 60 13.23 -11.85 -34.02
C ASN A 60 13.95 -10.50 -34.28
N THR A 61 14.83 -10.10 -33.38
CA THR A 61 15.54 -8.80 -33.43
C THR A 61 16.45 -8.66 -34.64
N ASN A 62 16.92 -9.75 -35.23
CA ASN A 62 17.65 -9.76 -36.49
C ASN A 62 16.81 -9.34 -37.69
N ARG A 63 15.50 -9.23 -37.55
CA ARG A 63 14.55 -8.74 -38.56
C ARG A 63 14.25 -7.25 -38.41
N LEU A 64 14.78 -6.58 -37.40
CA LEU A 64 14.63 -5.14 -37.21
C LEU A 64 15.29 -4.38 -38.37
N ARG A 65 14.66 -3.31 -38.80
CA ARG A 65 15.10 -2.46 -39.91
C ARG A 65 15.29 -1.03 -39.45
N ASN A 66 16.02 -0.24 -40.25
CA ASN A 66 16.22 1.20 -40.06
C ASN A 66 16.79 1.56 -38.68
N GLN A 67 17.67 0.70 -38.12
CA GLN A 67 18.24 0.89 -36.82
C GLN A 67 17.18 1.09 -35.69
N THR A 68 16.03 0.40 -35.80
CA THR A 68 15.03 0.40 -34.77
C THR A 68 15.36 -0.69 -33.71
N PRO A 69 14.93 -0.56 -32.43
CA PRO A 69 14.14 0.55 -31.87
C PRO A 69 14.88 1.89 -31.85
N ARG A 70 14.19 2.98 -32.12
CA ARG A 70 14.72 4.33 -31.95
C ARG A 70 13.59 5.34 -31.75
N ASN A 71 13.93 6.49 -31.16
CA ASN A 71 12.96 7.57 -31.05
C ASN A 71 12.61 8.15 -32.43
N ASP A 72 11.34 8.48 -32.57
CA ASP A 72 10.78 9.23 -33.72
C ASP A 72 9.79 10.25 -33.14
N SER A 73 9.45 11.30 -33.89
CA SER A 73 8.53 12.35 -33.43
C SER A 73 7.16 11.84 -32.97
N ARG A 74 6.82 10.59 -33.22
CA ARG A 74 5.58 9.91 -32.87
C ARG A 74 5.72 8.98 -31.64
N GLY A 75 6.95 8.67 -31.24
CA GLY A 75 7.23 7.75 -30.15
C GLY A 75 8.40 6.81 -30.44
N LEU A 76 8.51 5.70 -29.73
CA LEU A 76 9.48 4.65 -30.00
C LEU A 76 9.06 3.88 -31.26
N TRP A 77 9.80 4.08 -32.32
CA TRP A 77 9.56 3.39 -33.59
C TRP A 77 10.12 1.97 -33.58
N LEU A 78 9.27 1.02 -33.89
CA LEU A 78 9.59 -0.38 -34.10
C LEU A 78 9.28 -0.74 -35.58
N ASN A 79 10.31 -1.06 -36.34
CA ASN A 79 10.17 -1.45 -37.76
C ASN A 79 10.78 -2.84 -37.93
N ILE A 80 9.99 -3.79 -38.38
CA ILE A 80 10.40 -5.19 -38.51
C ILE A 80 9.92 -5.80 -39.85
N ALA A 81 10.74 -6.63 -40.45
CA ALA A 81 10.38 -7.41 -41.64
C ALA A 81 9.92 -8.80 -41.26
N LEU A 82 8.62 -9.00 -41.09
CA LEU A 82 8.03 -10.28 -40.74
C LEU A 82 7.78 -11.13 -41.96
N GLY A 83 8.20 -12.39 -41.94
CA GLY A 83 8.03 -13.36 -43.02
C GLY A 83 6.93 -14.39 -42.78
N ASN A 84 6.45 -14.51 -41.58
CA ASN A 84 5.38 -15.45 -41.19
C ASN A 84 4.71 -15.05 -39.89
N ARG A 85 3.66 -15.79 -39.49
CA ARG A 85 2.83 -15.51 -38.30
C ARG A 85 3.54 -15.76 -36.94
N THR A 86 4.61 -16.54 -36.93
CA THR A 86 5.34 -16.90 -35.74
C THR A 86 6.48 -15.93 -35.41
N GLU A 87 6.85 -15.12 -36.40
CA GLU A 87 7.85 -14.08 -36.22
C GLU A 87 7.25 -12.85 -35.52
N GLY A 88 8.05 -12.22 -34.69
CA GLY A 88 7.66 -11.02 -33.98
C GLY A 88 8.73 -10.55 -33.02
N ILE A 89 8.49 -9.41 -32.43
CA ILE A 89 9.27 -8.84 -31.34
C ILE A 89 8.36 -8.49 -30.18
N SER A 90 8.94 -8.42 -29.01
CA SER A 90 8.27 -7.87 -27.84
C SER A 90 9.13 -6.79 -27.19
N VAL A 91 8.47 -5.74 -26.72
CA VAL A 91 9.06 -4.74 -25.84
C VAL A 91 8.47 -4.95 -24.46
N THR A 92 9.35 -5.15 -23.47
CA THR A 92 8.95 -5.31 -22.08
C THR A 92 9.50 -4.14 -21.25
N PHE A 93 8.61 -3.40 -20.62
CA PHE A 93 8.95 -2.37 -19.64
C PHE A 93 8.79 -2.97 -18.24
N THR A 94 9.87 -2.93 -17.45
CA THR A 94 9.91 -3.40 -16.06
C THR A 94 10.19 -2.21 -15.17
N PHE A 95 9.35 -1.99 -14.17
CA PHE A 95 9.44 -0.90 -13.21
C PHE A 95 10.13 -1.39 -11.94
N SER A 96 11.01 -0.57 -11.33
CA SER A 96 11.66 -0.93 -10.05
C SER A 96 10.66 -1.05 -8.90
N GLU A 97 9.57 -0.26 -8.96
CA GLU A 97 8.44 -0.30 -8.04
C GLU A 97 7.14 -0.42 -8.83
N PRO A 98 6.07 -1.02 -8.29
CA PRO A 98 4.78 -1.05 -8.94
C PRO A 98 4.24 0.37 -9.20
N VAL A 99 3.65 0.59 -10.36
CA VAL A 99 3.05 1.88 -10.75
C VAL A 99 1.56 1.72 -11.02
N THR A 100 0.79 2.77 -10.79
CA THR A 100 -0.66 2.76 -11.03
C THR A 100 -1.06 3.66 -12.18
N ASN A 101 -2.22 3.41 -12.75
CA ASN A 101 -2.73 4.19 -13.87
C ASN A 101 -1.72 4.32 -15.03
N LEU A 102 -0.93 3.25 -15.25
CA LEU A 102 -0.01 3.22 -16.37
C LEU A 102 -0.78 3.37 -17.67
N SER A 103 -0.38 4.32 -18.50
CA SER A 103 -0.99 4.61 -19.80
C SER A 103 0.06 4.87 -20.86
N PHE A 104 -0.19 4.38 -22.06
CA PHE A 104 0.61 4.65 -23.26
C PHE A 104 -0.26 4.45 -24.51
N GLY A 105 0.20 4.97 -25.65
CA GLY A 105 -0.47 4.76 -26.92
C GLY A 105 0.32 3.86 -27.85
N ILE A 106 -0.39 3.28 -28.81
CA ILE A 106 0.19 2.52 -29.93
C ILE A 106 -0.38 3.10 -31.20
N LEU A 107 0.51 3.48 -32.12
CA LEU A 107 0.16 4.01 -33.44
C LEU A 107 0.64 3.06 -34.53
N GLY A 108 0.04 3.14 -35.74
CA GLY A 108 0.47 2.38 -36.90
C GLY A 108 0.05 0.92 -36.89
N ILE A 109 -1.00 0.54 -36.14
CA ILE A 109 -1.57 -0.80 -36.28
C ILE A 109 -2.43 -0.80 -37.52
N ASP A 110 -1.88 -1.32 -38.63
CA ASP A 110 -2.53 -1.29 -39.94
C ASP A 110 -2.50 -2.65 -40.65
N ARG A 111 -3.12 -2.69 -41.85
CA ARG A 111 -3.05 -3.84 -42.74
C ARG A 111 -3.03 -3.37 -44.18
N GLU A 112 -2.43 -4.15 -45.06
CA GLU A 112 -2.49 -3.97 -46.49
C GLU A 112 -3.02 -5.24 -47.16
N LEU A 113 -4.06 -5.10 -47.99
CA LEU A 113 -4.71 -6.22 -48.63
C LEU A 113 -4.35 -6.35 -50.11
N SER A 114 -3.74 -5.32 -50.72
CA SER A 114 -3.60 -5.25 -52.17
C SER A 114 -2.34 -5.92 -52.74
N PHE A 115 -1.17 -5.75 -52.11
CA PHE A 115 0.10 -6.27 -52.64
C PHE A 115 0.90 -7.11 -51.67
N SER A 116 0.97 -6.71 -50.41
CA SER A 116 1.82 -7.34 -49.40
C SER A 116 1.05 -8.30 -48.48
N ASN A 117 -0.28 -8.18 -48.41
CA ASN A 117 -1.15 -9.00 -47.57
C ASN A 117 -0.60 -9.18 -46.13
N TYR A 118 -0.38 -8.10 -45.44
CA TYR A 118 -0.01 -8.12 -44.03
C TYR A 118 -1.14 -7.58 -43.14
N GLN A 119 -1.11 -7.96 -41.92
CA GLN A 119 -1.99 -7.44 -40.88
C GLN A 119 -1.18 -7.35 -39.59
N ASP A 120 -1.17 -6.18 -38.98
CA ASP A 120 -0.51 -5.98 -37.72
C ASP A 120 -1.32 -6.61 -36.58
N ARG A 121 -0.60 -7.21 -35.64
CA ARG A 121 -1.13 -7.77 -34.43
C ARG A 121 -0.28 -7.34 -33.24
N VAL A 122 -0.92 -6.73 -32.25
CA VAL A 122 -0.26 -6.36 -31.00
C VAL A 122 -0.94 -7.10 -29.86
N LEU A 123 -0.14 -7.74 -29.02
CA LEU A 123 -0.59 -8.37 -27.78
C LEU A 123 -0.01 -7.61 -26.60
N ILE A 124 -0.85 -7.35 -25.60
CA ILE A 124 -0.48 -6.56 -24.43
C ILE A 124 -0.77 -7.38 -23.19
N ALA A 125 0.22 -7.52 -22.32
CA ALA A 125 0.09 -8.16 -21.01
C ALA A 125 0.72 -7.28 -19.93
N GLY A 126 0.00 -7.07 -18.85
CA GLY A 126 0.50 -6.47 -17.63
C GLY A 126 0.64 -7.51 -16.53
N TYR A 127 1.56 -7.27 -15.60
CA TYR A 127 1.78 -8.11 -14.44
C TYR A 127 2.04 -7.25 -13.21
N ASP A 128 1.52 -7.68 -12.08
CA ASP A 128 1.81 -7.08 -10.78
C ASP A 128 3.16 -7.55 -10.21
N ASP A 129 3.43 -7.22 -8.94
CA ASP A 129 4.66 -7.57 -8.24
C ASP A 129 4.79 -9.08 -7.92
N ASN A 130 3.68 -9.82 -8.02
CA ASN A 130 3.61 -11.27 -7.81
C ASN A 130 3.55 -12.06 -9.13
N ASP A 131 3.83 -11.41 -10.27
CA ASP A 131 3.66 -11.95 -11.62
C ASP A 131 2.21 -12.39 -11.94
N ILE A 132 1.21 -11.84 -11.23
CA ILE A 132 -0.20 -12.07 -11.54
C ILE A 132 -0.62 -11.15 -12.68
N GLY A 133 -1.33 -11.69 -13.65
CA GLY A 133 -1.79 -10.95 -14.82
C GLY A 133 -2.74 -9.80 -14.47
N VAL A 134 -2.46 -8.63 -15.03
CA VAL A 134 -3.29 -7.42 -14.91
C VAL A 134 -3.88 -7.09 -16.26
N THR A 135 -5.19 -7.05 -16.36
CA THR A 135 -5.90 -6.79 -17.63
C THR A 135 -5.96 -5.30 -17.93
N PRO A 136 -5.45 -4.82 -19.09
CA PRO A 136 -5.57 -3.43 -19.49
C PRO A 136 -6.96 -3.07 -20.00
N ALA A 137 -7.36 -1.81 -19.80
CA ALA A 137 -8.41 -1.18 -20.58
C ALA A 137 -7.82 -0.59 -21.86
N ILE A 138 -8.45 -0.83 -23.01
CA ILE A 138 -7.98 -0.34 -24.30
C ILE A 138 -9.08 0.48 -24.98
N SER A 139 -8.75 1.74 -25.30
CA SER A 139 -9.54 2.61 -26.15
C SER A 139 -8.94 2.63 -27.55
N TYR A 140 -9.73 2.39 -28.56
CA TYR A 140 -9.30 2.31 -29.97
C TYR A 140 -10.39 2.83 -30.91
N ASN A 141 -10.01 3.15 -32.13
CA ASN A 141 -10.96 3.52 -33.16
C ASN A 141 -11.49 2.25 -33.85
N PRO A 142 -12.79 1.90 -33.71
CA PRO A 142 -13.36 0.67 -34.24
C PRO A 142 -13.36 0.61 -35.78
N ASN A 143 -13.13 1.72 -36.49
CA ASN A 143 -12.96 1.73 -37.94
C ASN A 143 -11.62 1.21 -38.39
N PHE A 144 -10.61 1.20 -37.51
CA PHE A 144 -9.22 0.85 -37.87
C PHE A 144 -8.70 -0.36 -37.09
N ALA A 145 -9.25 -0.69 -35.93
CA ALA A 145 -8.81 -1.80 -35.11
C ALA A 145 -9.99 -2.52 -34.48
N PHE A 146 -9.79 -3.74 -33.99
CA PHE A 146 -10.74 -4.47 -33.17
C PHE A 146 -10.00 -5.30 -32.12
N LEU A 147 -10.64 -5.45 -30.97
CA LEU A 147 -10.14 -6.30 -29.90
C LEU A 147 -10.63 -7.73 -30.12
N THR A 148 -9.76 -8.68 -29.87
CA THR A 148 -10.14 -10.08 -29.77
C THR A 148 -9.73 -10.60 -28.41
N ASN A 149 -10.56 -11.46 -27.80
CA ASN A 149 -10.21 -12.13 -26.58
C ASN A 149 -8.97 -12.99 -26.82
N GLY A 150 -7.83 -12.54 -26.27
CA GLY A 150 -6.63 -13.36 -26.19
C GLY A 150 -6.80 -14.44 -25.10
N ILE A 151 -5.82 -15.31 -24.99
CA ILE A 151 -5.68 -16.15 -23.80
C ILE A 151 -5.13 -15.23 -22.72
N GLU A 152 -5.89 -15.05 -21.64
CA GLU A 152 -5.44 -14.23 -20.49
C GLU A 152 -3.96 -14.51 -20.15
N PRO A 153 -3.14 -13.50 -19.82
CA PRO A 153 -3.47 -12.11 -19.57
C PRO A 153 -3.36 -11.17 -20.80
N PHE A 154 -3.34 -11.71 -22.00
CA PHE A 154 -3.10 -10.93 -23.22
C PHE A 154 -4.40 -10.36 -23.81
N VAL A 155 -4.39 -9.06 -24.06
CA VAL A 155 -5.39 -8.40 -24.90
C VAL A 155 -4.79 -8.21 -26.29
N ARG A 156 -5.52 -8.60 -27.32
CA ARG A 156 -5.08 -8.56 -28.71
C ARG A 156 -5.77 -7.43 -29.47
N ILE A 157 -4.95 -6.56 -30.09
CA ILE A 157 -5.42 -5.57 -31.07
C ILE A 157 -5.06 -6.08 -32.45
N LEU A 158 -6.03 -6.11 -33.35
CA LEU A 158 -5.84 -6.45 -34.76
C LEU A 158 -6.25 -5.25 -35.62
N SER A 159 -5.50 -4.98 -36.67
CA SER A 159 -5.90 -3.99 -37.66
C SER A 159 -7.09 -4.47 -38.49
N GLY A 160 -8.04 -3.56 -38.68
CA GLY A 160 -9.28 -3.82 -39.41
C GLY A 160 -9.29 -3.34 -40.86
N PHE A 161 -8.52 -2.29 -41.23
CA PHE A 161 -8.57 -1.63 -42.53
C PHE A 161 -7.21 -1.13 -42.99
N ASN A 162 -7.10 -0.78 -44.29
CA ASN A 162 -5.90 -0.23 -44.92
C ASN A 162 -5.47 1.08 -44.27
N SER A 163 -4.16 1.28 -44.31
CA SER A 163 -3.40 2.39 -43.74
C SER A 163 -4.05 3.75 -43.94
N ASP A 164 -4.09 4.53 -42.88
CA ASP A 164 -4.44 5.91 -42.94
C ASP A 164 -3.75 6.76 -41.86
N PRO A 165 -3.92 8.09 -41.87
CA PRO A 165 -3.07 8.96 -41.04
C PRO A 165 -2.87 8.44 -39.65
N LEU A 166 -1.64 8.35 -39.24
CA LEU A 166 -1.16 7.69 -38.02
C LEU A 166 -1.96 8.01 -36.74
N ASP A 167 -2.55 9.20 -36.68
CA ASP A 167 -3.37 9.61 -35.51
C ASP A 167 -4.73 8.91 -35.47
N SER A 168 -5.31 8.51 -36.59
CA SER A 168 -6.61 7.81 -36.63
C SER A 168 -6.50 6.34 -36.20
N THR A 169 -5.31 5.76 -36.26
CA THR A 169 -5.02 4.38 -35.83
C THR A 169 -4.57 4.28 -34.36
N ARG A 170 -4.61 5.39 -33.63
CA ARG A 170 -4.16 5.41 -32.24
C ARG A 170 -5.04 4.53 -31.34
N SER A 171 -4.40 3.59 -30.67
CA SER A 171 -4.97 2.83 -29.55
C SER A 171 -4.34 3.31 -28.25
N THR A 172 -5.14 3.58 -27.24
CA THR A 172 -4.65 3.96 -25.91
C THR A 172 -4.85 2.79 -24.95
N VAL A 173 -3.79 2.39 -24.30
CA VAL A 173 -3.72 1.32 -23.31
C VAL A 173 -3.64 1.94 -21.93
N THR A 174 -4.47 1.50 -21.01
CA THR A 174 -4.47 1.98 -19.63
C THR A 174 -4.64 0.80 -18.67
N PHE A 175 -3.87 0.78 -17.58
CA PHE A 175 -4.02 -0.15 -16.47
C PHE A 175 -4.57 0.63 -15.28
N PRO A 176 -5.90 0.71 -15.11
CA PRO A 176 -6.51 1.58 -14.11
C PRO A 176 -6.37 0.99 -12.70
N GLY A 177 -5.88 1.78 -11.77
CA GLY A 177 -5.95 1.52 -10.33
C GLY A 177 -5.14 0.33 -9.80
N THR A 178 -4.37 -0.37 -10.65
CA THR A 178 -3.60 -1.56 -10.27
C THR A 178 -2.10 -1.28 -10.28
N GLY A 179 -1.38 -1.91 -9.33
CA GLY A 179 0.08 -1.86 -9.30
C GLY A 179 0.68 -2.70 -10.43
N VAL A 180 1.13 -2.06 -11.50
CA VAL A 180 1.82 -2.72 -12.61
C VAL A 180 3.32 -2.70 -12.37
N LYS A 181 3.93 -3.89 -12.32
CA LYS A 181 5.39 -4.07 -12.19
C LYS A 181 6.06 -4.29 -13.54
N LYS A 182 5.32 -4.90 -14.46
CA LYS A 182 5.84 -5.26 -15.78
C LYS A 182 4.74 -5.18 -16.83
N VAL A 183 5.06 -4.61 -17.98
CA VAL A 183 4.17 -4.67 -19.14
C VAL A 183 4.94 -5.17 -20.35
N THR A 184 4.36 -6.12 -21.08
CA THR A 184 4.92 -6.67 -22.32
C THR A 184 4.00 -6.33 -23.49
N ILE A 185 4.57 -5.79 -24.55
CA ILE A 185 3.90 -5.43 -25.79
C ILE A 185 4.56 -6.26 -26.88
N ALA A 186 3.85 -7.27 -27.39
CA ALA A 186 4.35 -8.11 -28.47
C ALA A 186 3.75 -7.68 -29.81
N PHE A 187 4.60 -7.45 -30.79
CA PHE A 187 4.25 -7.06 -32.15
C PHE A 187 4.56 -8.20 -33.14
N ASN A 188 3.54 -8.71 -33.79
CA ASN A 188 3.59 -9.85 -34.68
C ASN A 188 2.72 -9.58 -35.94
N SER A 189 2.85 -10.43 -36.94
CA SER A 189 1.85 -10.51 -37.98
C SER A 189 0.54 -11.13 -37.50
N GLY A 190 -0.58 -10.56 -37.97
CA GLY A 190 -1.90 -11.13 -37.81
C GLY A 190 -2.14 -12.38 -38.69
N ASP A 191 -3.40 -12.79 -38.78
CA ASP A 191 -3.78 -14.06 -39.41
C ASP A 191 -3.75 -13.99 -40.96
N ASN A 192 -3.71 -12.79 -41.51
CA ASN A 192 -3.81 -12.55 -42.98
C ASN A 192 -2.47 -12.20 -43.63
N ILE A 193 -1.39 -12.88 -43.25
CA ILE A 193 -0.10 -12.74 -43.94
C ILE A 193 0.03 -13.76 -45.06
N ARG A 194 0.49 -13.35 -46.25
CA ARG A 194 0.84 -14.25 -47.32
C ARG A 194 2.21 -14.89 -47.06
N SER A 195 2.26 -16.20 -47.02
CA SER A 195 3.49 -16.96 -46.79
C SER A 195 4.56 -16.58 -47.82
N GLY A 196 5.77 -16.20 -47.37
CA GLY A 196 6.92 -15.90 -48.21
C GLY A 196 7.12 -14.43 -48.57
N ALA A 197 6.19 -13.53 -48.23
CA ALA A 197 6.41 -12.08 -48.40
C ALA A 197 7.02 -11.48 -47.15
N THR A 198 8.26 -11.01 -47.22
CA THR A 198 8.87 -10.19 -46.15
C THR A 198 8.42 -8.76 -46.30
N THR A 199 7.42 -8.35 -45.55
CA THR A 199 6.93 -6.97 -45.56
C THR A 199 7.43 -6.24 -44.32
N ALA A 200 7.93 -5.03 -44.50
CA ALA A 200 8.27 -4.14 -43.42
C ALA A 200 6.97 -3.66 -42.75
N GLN A 201 6.81 -3.90 -41.50
CA GLN A 201 5.69 -3.46 -40.65
C GLN A 201 6.22 -2.56 -39.55
N SER A 202 5.46 -1.55 -39.17
CA SER A 202 5.90 -0.54 -38.21
C SER A 202 4.80 -0.18 -37.25
N ILE A 203 5.14 -0.15 -35.96
CA ILE A 203 4.33 0.50 -34.92
C ILE A 203 5.16 1.52 -34.14
N PHE A 204 4.47 2.43 -33.49
CA PHE A 204 5.07 3.41 -32.58
C PHE A 204 4.44 3.23 -31.18
N LEU A 205 5.29 3.11 -30.19
CA LEU A 205 4.86 3.19 -28.79
C LEU A 205 5.00 4.65 -28.35
N THR A 206 3.89 5.26 -27.96
CA THR A 206 3.92 6.65 -27.47
C THR A 206 4.38 6.69 -26.03
N ASP A 207 4.49 7.89 -25.51
CA ASP A 207 4.98 8.16 -24.17
C ASP A 207 4.27 7.35 -23.11
N LEU A 208 5.04 6.87 -22.13
CA LEU A 208 4.51 6.20 -20.96
C LEU A 208 4.26 7.24 -19.85
N SER A 209 3.08 7.20 -19.28
CA SER A 209 2.73 7.97 -18.10
C SER A 209 2.11 7.09 -17.03
N TRP A 210 2.39 7.36 -15.77
CA TRP A 210 1.82 6.63 -14.66
C TRP A 210 1.70 7.49 -13.40
N ALA A 211 0.84 7.09 -12.46
CA ALA A 211 0.89 7.55 -11.10
C ALA A 211 1.82 6.60 -10.31
N SER A 212 2.75 7.14 -9.57
CA SER A 212 3.49 6.33 -8.61
C SER A 212 2.59 6.05 -7.42
N ILE A 213 2.61 4.82 -6.93
CA ILE A 213 2.09 4.54 -5.60
C ILE A 213 3.05 5.25 -4.65
N VAL A 214 2.68 6.41 -4.16
CA VAL A 214 3.35 7.01 -3.01
C VAL A 214 2.68 6.39 -1.80
N PRO A 215 3.34 5.47 -1.07
CA PRO A 215 2.82 5.07 0.22
C PRO A 215 2.60 6.34 1.03
N VAL A 216 1.50 6.45 1.75
CA VAL A 216 1.30 7.58 2.66
C VAL A 216 2.46 7.58 3.65
N GLU A 217 3.33 8.56 3.54
CA GLU A 217 4.47 8.67 4.43
C GLU A 217 4.00 9.08 5.81
N LEU A 218 3.92 8.09 6.72
CA LEU A 218 3.65 8.35 8.13
C LEU A 218 4.84 9.10 8.74
N ILE A 219 4.64 10.38 9.05
CA ILE A 219 5.63 11.19 9.77
C ILE A 219 5.91 10.58 11.14
N TYR A 220 4.84 10.16 11.83
CA TYR A 220 4.91 9.42 13.08
C TYR A 220 3.66 8.59 13.31
N PHE A 221 3.80 7.55 14.12
CA PHE A 221 2.72 6.84 14.80
C PHE A 221 3.15 6.63 16.26
N ARG A 222 2.36 7.15 17.20
CA ARG A 222 2.67 7.17 18.64
C ARG A 222 1.43 6.84 19.44
N GLY A 223 1.64 6.18 20.58
CA GLY A 223 0.62 5.90 21.57
C GLY A 223 0.99 6.49 22.93
N LYS A 224 0.00 6.95 23.66
CA LYS A 224 0.14 7.45 25.02
C LYS A 224 -0.96 6.86 25.88
N ALA A 225 -0.58 6.31 27.03
CA ALA A 225 -1.54 5.89 28.04
C ALA A 225 -2.19 7.12 28.69
N GLU A 226 -3.52 7.11 28.78
CA GLU A 226 -4.35 8.11 29.45
C GLU A 226 -5.25 7.39 30.44
N ASN A 227 -4.75 7.17 31.66
CA ASN A 227 -5.38 6.35 32.67
C ASN A 227 -5.60 4.90 32.17
N ASP A 228 -6.86 4.46 32.14
CA ASP A 228 -7.31 3.16 31.65
C ASP A 228 -7.49 3.05 30.13
N ARG A 229 -7.16 4.12 29.38
CA ARG A 229 -7.31 4.25 27.92
C ARG A 229 -5.97 4.43 27.25
N VAL A 230 -5.95 4.26 25.93
CA VAL A 230 -4.76 4.55 25.11
C VAL A 230 -5.14 5.49 23.97
N ARG A 231 -4.50 6.66 23.94
CA ARG A 231 -4.62 7.58 22.81
C ARG A 231 -3.53 7.30 21.80
N LEU A 232 -3.94 7.02 20.58
CA LEU A 232 -3.08 6.85 19.44
C LEU A 232 -3.12 8.12 18.58
N ASN A 233 -1.95 8.60 18.16
CA ASN A 233 -1.84 9.75 17.27
C ASN A 233 -0.87 9.44 16.14
N TRP A 234 -1.21 9.88 14.95
CA TRP A 234 -0.32 9.78 13.80
C TRP A 234 -0.49 11.00 12.89
N ALA A 235 0.49 11.21 12.06
CA ALA A 235 0.44 12.23 11.02
C ALA A 235 0.99 11.68 9.72
N THR A 236 0.42 12.13 8.62
CA THR A 236 0.86 11.88 7.26
C THR A 236 1.52 13.14 6.68
N ALA A 237 2.55 12.97 5.85
CA ALA A 237 3.16 14.08 5.13
C ALA A 237 2.32 14.47 3.91
N ASN A 238 1.82 13.46 3.22
CA ASN A 238 0.91 13.54 2.09
C ASN A 238 -0.01 12.32 2.08
N GLU A 239 -1.09 12.40 1.35
CA GLU A 239 -1.99 11.29 1.11
C GLU A 239 -2.36 11.28 -0.37
N SER A 240 -2.38 10.10 -0.99
CA SER A 240 -2.84 9.89 -2.35
C SER A 240 -3.65 8.60 -2.41
N ASN A 241 -4.81 8.65 -3.03
CA ASN A 241 -5.73 7.51 -3.18
C ASN A 241 -6.18 6.85 -1.86
N SER A 242 -5.86 7.44 -0.71
CA SER A 242 -6.13 6.86 0.60
C SER A 242 -7.64 6.88 0.91
N ASP A 243 -8.17 5.79 1.50
CA ASP A 243 -9.57 5.67 1.92
C ASP A 243 -9.69 5.80 3.44
N TYR A 244 -9.01 4.93 4.19
CA TYR A 244 -9.06 4.97 5.65
C TYR A 244 -7.82 4.32 6.29
N PHE A 245 -7.63 4.64 7.57
CA PHE A 245 -6.73 3.94 8.48
C PHE A 245 -7.53 3.00 9.37
N GLN A 246 -7.23 1.71 9.34
CA GLN A 246 -7.74 0.73 10.29
C GLN A 246 -6.76 0.62 11.45
N VAL A 247 -7.24 0.84 12.66
CA VAL A 247 -6.44 0.68 13.88
C VAL A 247 -6.55 -0.77 14.33
N GLU A 248 -5.43 -1.43 14.50
CA GLU A 248 -5.34 -2.82 14.93
C GLU A 248 -4.54 -2.96 16.22
N ARG A 249 -4.98 -3.88 17.09
CA ARG A 249 -4.38 -4.16 18.38
C ARG A 249 -4.07 -5.63 18.55
N SER A 250 -2.96 -5.94 19.24
CA SER A 250 -2.53 -7.29 19.63
C SER A 250 -1.95 -7.28 21.03
N THR A 251 -1.92 -8.44 21.70
CA THR A 251 -1.21 -8.66 22.97
C THR A 251 0.02 -9.55 22.83
N ASP A 252 0.17 -10.23 21.69
CA ASP A 252 1.18 -11.27 21.48
C ASP A 252 2.03 -11.06 20.20
N LEU A 253 1.79 -9.98 19.45
CA LEU A 253 2.42 -9.66 18.16
C LEU A 253 2.09 -10.63 17.01
N LYS A 254 1.22 -11.61 17.25
CA LYS A 254 0.85 -12.62 16.23
C LYS A 254 -0.49 -12.31 15.62
N GLU A 255 -1.51 -12.18 16.46
CA GLU A 255 -2.87 -11.89 16.01
C GLU A 255 -3.23 -10.43 16.28
N PHE A 256 -3.61 -9.71 15.25
CA PHE A 256 -4.05 -8.33 15.33
C PHE A 256 -5.55 -8.24 15.04
N THR A 257 -6.28 -7.64 15.97
CA THR A 257 -7.72 -7.42 15.85
C THR A 257 -7.99 -5.95 15.53
N SER A 258 -8.86 -5.69 14.56
CA SER A 258 -9.33 -4.34 14.27
C SER A 258 -10.17 -3.79 15.40
N ILE A 259 -9.80 -2.62 15.92
CA ILE A 259 -10.51 -1.93 17.00
C ILE A 259 -11.19 -0.64 16.56
N GLY A 260 -10.97 -0.21 15.31
CA GLY A 260 -11.66 0.94 14.73
C GLY A 260 -11.07 1.39 13.40
N ARG A 261 -11.73 2.39 12.81
CA ARG A 261 -11.35 3.03 11.56
C ARG A 261 -11.43 4.54 11.67
N ILE A 262 -10.52 5.23 10.99
CA ILE A 262 -10.55 6.68 10.79
C ILE A 262 -10.43 6.93 9.28
N SER A 263 -11.41 7.64 8.70
CA SER A 263 -11.36 8.02 7.29
C SER A 263 -10.18 8.95 7.03
N SER A 264 -9.46 8.70 5.95
CA SER A 264 -8.40 9.59 5.48
C SER A 264 -8.98 10.84 4.81
N LYS A 265 -8.12 11.81 4.47
CA LYS A 265 -8.50 12.95 3.62
C LYS A 265 -8.63 12.56 2.14
N GLY A 266 -8.16 11.36 1.78
CA GLY A 266 -8.17 10.85 0.42
C GLY A 266 -6.96 11.31 -0.37
N ASP A 267 -6.95 12.57 -0.78
CA ASP A 267 -5.84 13.21 -1.48
C ASP A 267 -5.46 14.50 -0.74
N SER A 268 -4.26 14.56 -0.19
CA SER A 268 -3.74 15.73 0.51
C SER A 268 -2.25 15.91 0.24
N LYS A 269 -1.86 17.12 -0.11
CA LYS A 269 -0.45 17.54 -0.25
C LYS A 269 0.10 18.21 1.01
N GLN A 270 -0.66 18.23 2.09
CA GLN A 270 -0.32 18.86 3.35
C GLN A 270 -0.34 17.80 4.45
N ARG A 271 0.45 18.06 5.49
CA ARG A 271 0.42 17.27 6.70
C ARG A 271 -0.99 17.19 7.27
N VAL A 272 -1.45 15.96 7.52
CA VAL A 272 -2.73 15.69 8.16
C VAL A 272 -2.47 14.94 9.46
N GLU A 273 -3.16 15.37 10.52
CA GLU A 273 -3.05 14.74 11.84
C GLU A 273 -4.32 13.98 12.17
N TYR A 274 -4.15 12.82 12.80
CA TYR A 274 -5.21 11.91 13.19
C TYR A 274 -5.06 11.48 14.63
N SER A 275 -6.17 11.15 15.26
CA SER A 275 -6.21 10.61 16.61
C SER A 275 -7.27 9.54 16.74
N PHE A 276 -6.96 8.50 17.51
CA PHE A 276 -7.89 7.43 17.88
C PHE A 276 -7.76 7.14 19.35
N LEU A 277 -8.88 6.94 20.04
CA LEU A 277 -8.89 6.58 21.46
C LEU A 277 -9.35 5.11 21.60
N ASP A 278 -8.45 4.26 22.08
CA ASP A 278 -8.83 2.93 22.56
C ASP A 278 -9.41 3.06 23.96
N GLU A 279 -10.73 2.96 24.05
CA GLU A 279 -11.51 3.11 25.27
C GLU A 279 -11.36 1.92 26.24
N ALA A 280 -10.97 0.75 25.71
CA ALA A 280 -10.89 -0.49 26.46
C ALA A 280 -9.66 -1.32 26.05
N PRO A 281 -8.43 -0.83 26.30
CA PRO A 281 -7.23 -1.61 26.06
C PRO A 281 -7.20 -2.86 26.93
N LEU A 282 -6.49 -3.88 26.46
CA LEU A 282 -6.36 -5.12 27.22
C LEU A 282 -5.34 -4.95 28.37
N PRO A 283 -5.44 -5.74 29.46
CA PRO A 283 -4.45 -5.71 30.54
C PRO A 283 -3.03 -6.00 30.03
N GLY A 284 -2.04 -5.26 30.56
CA GLY A 284 -0.65 -5.43 30.19
C GLY A 284 -0.24 -4.62 28.96
N VAL A 285 0.74 -5.11 28.22
CA VAL A 285 1.26 -4.43 27.03
C VAL A 285 0.32 -4.65 25.84
N ASN A 286 -0.13 -3.58 25.22
CA ASN A 286 -0.88 -3.61 23.99
C ASN A 286 0.01 -3.15 22.84
N TYR A 287 0.03 -3.91 21.77
CA TYR A 287 0.74 -3.59 20.54
C TYR A 287 -0.25 -3.07 19.51
N TYR A 288 0.05 -1.91 18.94
CA TYR A 288 -0.82 -1.27 17.96
C TYR A 288 -0.09 -1.12 16.63
N ARG A 289 -0.84 -1.24 15.55
CA ARG A 289 -0.42 -0.86 14.20
C ARG A 289 -1.58 -0.22 13.46
N LEU A 290 -1.24 0.56 12.45
CA LEU A 290 -2.20 1.06 11.47
C LEU A 290 -2.13 0.17 10.23
N LYS A 291 -3.28 -0.17 9.69
CA LYS A 291 -3.43 -0.67 8.34
C LYS A 291 -4.04 0.46 7.53
N GLN A 292 -3.24 1.09 6.67
CA GLN A 292 -3.75 2.02 5.70
C GLN A 292 -4.41 1.23 4.58
N VAL A 293 -5.55 1.70 4.11
CA VAL A 293 -6.30 1.10 3.01
C VAL A 293 -6.61 2.19 2.00
N ASP A 294 -6.26 1.94 0.76
CA ASP A 294 -6.51 2.83 -0.35
C ASP A 294 -7.87 2.53 -1.02
N LYS A 295 -8.37 3.47 -1.84
CA LYS A 295 -9.67 3.34 -2.52
C LYS A 295 -9.73 2.15 -3.48
N ASP A 296 -8.58 1.71 -4.01
CA ASP A 296 -8.42 0.52 -4.83
C ASP A 296 -8.25 -0.79 -4.03
N ARG A 297 -8.34 -0.69 -2.67
CA ARG A 297 -8.16 -1.77 -1.69
C ARG A 297 -6.72 -2.24 -1.48
N ALA A 298 -5.73 -1.62 -2.11
CA ALA A 298 -4.34 -1.82 -1.71
C ALA A 298 -4.18 -1.44 -0.24
N SER A 299 -3.27 -2.09 0.48
CA SER A 299 -3.08 -1.77 1.90
C SER A 299 -1.65 -1.95 2.34
N GLU A 300 -1.22 -1.10 3.28
CA GLU A 300 0.10 -1.12 3.89
C GLU A 300 0.01 -1.03 5.41
N TYR A 301 1.00 -1.57 6.11
CA TYR A 301 1.07 -1.55 7.57
C TYR A 301 2.13 -0.58 8.07
N SER A 302 1.79 0.15 9.13
CA SER A 302 2.76 0.94 9.88
C SER A 302 3.72 0.05 10.69
N LYS A 303 4.77 0.66 11.23
CA LYS A 303 5.51 0.05 12.34
C LYS A 303 4.58 -0.22 13.53
N ILE A 304 4.92 -1.26 14.30
CA ILE A 304 4.21 -1.60 15.54
C ILE A 304 4.74 -0.73 16.67
N ILE A 305 3.83 -0.22 17.50
CA ILE A 305 4.15 0.47 18.76
C ILE A 305 3.59 -0.31 19.93
N ALA A 306 4.26 -0.23 21.09
CA ALA A 306 3.84 -0.86 22.32
C ALA A 306 3.40 0.22 23.34
N VAL A 307 2.23 0.05 23.92
CA VAL A 307 1.72 0.93 24.98
C VAL A 307 1.12 0.07 26.09
N SER A 308 1.54 0.33 27.32
CA SER A 308 0.88 -0.22 28.51
C SER A 308 -0.10 0.82 29.01
N PRO A 309 -1.41 0.54 29.07
CA PRO A 309 -2.33 1.44 29.75
C PRO A 309 -1.83 1.59 31.19
N GLN A 310 -1.78 2.82 31.65
CA GLN A 310 -1.69 3.04 33.07
C GLN A 310 -3.07 2.66 33.62
N THR A 311 -3.26 1.38 33.91
CA THR A 311 -4.27 1.08 34.91
C THR A 311 -3.96 2.03 36.04
N ALA A 312 -4.93 2.89 36.40
CA ALA A 312 -4.83 3.62 37.65
C ALA A 312 -4.33 2.59 38.65
N SER A 313 -3.08 2.71 39.06
CA SER A 313 -2.56 1.80 40.08
C SER A 313 -3.44 2.09 41.28
N SER A 314 -4.47 1.25 41.47
CA SER A 314 -5.28 1.29 42.66
C SER A 314 -4.28 1.18 43.77
N ARG A 315 -3.98 2.32 44.35
CA ARG A 315 -2.91 2.37 45.33
C ARG A 315 -3.49 1.73 46.57
N PHE A 316 -3.05 0.53 46.80
CA PHE A 316 -3.49 -0.29 47.91
C PHE A 316 -2.38 -0.31 48.95
N VAL A 317 -2.60 0.30 50.08
CA VAL A 317 -1.63 0.41 51.17
C VAL A 317 -2.23 -0.17 52.44
N ILE A 318 -1.44 -0.95 53.16
CA ILE A 318 -1.78 -1.51 54.46
C ILE A 318 -1.05 -0.69 55.55
N TYR A 319 -1.79 -0.23 56.56
CA TYR A 319 -1.16 0.47 57.67
C TYR A 319 -1.91 0.23 58.99
N PRO A 320 -1.19 0.22 60.15
CA PRO A 320 0.26 0.10 60.20
C PRO A 320 0.75 -1.22 59.61
N ASN A 321 1.97 -1.22 59.08
CA ASN A 321 2.61 -2.44 58.65
C ASN A 321 4.10 -2.38 59.04
N PRO A 322 4.55 -3.09 60.09
CA PRO A 322 3.88 -4.20 60.78
C PRO A 322 2.61 -3.82 61.54
N SER A 323 1.67 -4.77 61.65
CA SER A 323 0.40 -4.68 62.32
C SER A 323 0.36 -5.63 63.53
N ASP A 324 -0.51 -5.35 64.50
CA ASP A 324 -0.85 -6.29 65.61
C ASP A 324 -1.70 -7.47 65.12
N GLY A 325 -2.19 -7.43 63.90
CA GLY A 325 -3.03 -8.46 63.30
C GLY A 325 -4.50 -8.44 63.75
N GLN A 326 -4.94 -7.43 64.51
CA GLN A 326 -6.32 -7.35 65.01
C GLN A 326 -7.20 -6.45 64.11
N ASN A 327 -6.76 -5.21 63.86
CA ASN A 327 -7.49 -4.24 63.05
C ASN A 327 -6.59 -3.73 61.93
N ILE A 328 -6.71 -4.34 60.76
CA ILE A 328 -5.86 -4.05 59.60
C ILE A 328 -6.54 -2.97 58.75
N LYS A 329 -5.91 -1.81 58.67
CA LYS A 329 -6.42 -0.71 57.85
C LYS A 329 -5.84 -0.77 56.47
N LEU A 330 -6.72 -0.64 55.50
CA LEU A 330 -6.41 -0.61 54.07
C LEU A 330 -6.79 0.76 53.53
N GLN A 331 -5.90 1.39 52.81
CA GLN A 331 -6.16 2.62 52.07
C GLN A 331 -6.05 2.34 50.59
N PHE A 332 -7.02 2.81 49.81
CA PHE A 332 -7.11 2.53 48.38
C PHE A 332 -7.79 3.67 47.64
N ASP A 333 -7.49 3.74 46.35
CA ASP A 333 -8.19 4.61 45.40
C ASP A 333 -9.10 3.74 44.54
N ASN A 334 -10.44 3.87 44.66
CA ASN A 334 -11.48 3.15 43.91
C ASN A 334 -11.42 1.61 43.97
N LEU A 335 -11.74 1.01 45.11
CA LEU A 335 -11.88 -0.44 45.29
C LEU A 335 -13.34 -0.88 45.37
N GLU A 336 -13.70 -1.91 44.61
CA GLU A 336 -14.91 -2.70 44.85
C GLU A 336 -14.61 -3.80 45.88
N LEU A 337 -15.42 -3.93 46.94
CA LEU A 337 -15.09 -4.74 48.12
C LEU A 337 -15.12 -6.25 47.89
N ASP A 338 -15.77 -6.73 46.84
CA ASP A 338 -16.06 -8.15 46.62
C ASP A 338 -14.83 -9.01 46.23
N GLY A 339 -13.70 -8.39 45.89
CA GLY A 339 -12.49 -9.08 45.46
C GLY A 339 -11.36 -9.19 46.46
N LEU A 340 -11.58 -8.77 47.75
CA LEU A 340 -10.52 -8.73 48.77
C LEU A 340 -10.35 -10.10 49.44
N ARG A 341 -9.09 -10.56 49.56
CA ARG A 341 -8.73 -11.81 50.25
C ARG A 341 -7.54 -11.62 51.16
N LEU A 342 -7.58 -12.22 52.36
CA LEU A 342 -6.47 -12.33 53.26
C LEU A 342 -5.97 -13.78 53.25
N SER A 343 -4.68 -14.01 53.10
CA SER A 343 -4.11 -15.35 53.06
C SER A 343 -2.77 -15.47 53.80
N THR A 344 -2.44 -16.69 54.20
CA THR A 344 -1.10 -17.04 54.70
C THR A 344 -0.08 -17.10 53.56
N LEU A 345 1.21 -17.24 53.90
CA LEU A 345 2.30 -17.47 52.92
C LEU A 345 2.06 -18.72 52.05
N LEU A 346 1.37 -19.73 52.59
CA LEU A 346 1.03 -20.97 51.86
C LEU A 346 -0.26 -20.87 51.03
N GLY A 347 -0.87 -19.68 50.95
CA GLY A 347 -2.08 -19.43 50.16
C GLY A 347 -3.39 -19.84 50.86
N GLN A 348 -3.35 -20.26 52.14
CA GLN A 348 -4.54 -20.58 52.90
C GLN A 348 -5.31 -19.28 53.21
N GLU A 349 -6.57 -19.20 52.76
CA GLU A 349 -7.44 -18.04 53.02
C GLU A 349 -7.80 -17.93 54.50
N ILE A 350 -7.86 -16.69 54.96
CA ILE A 350 -8.25 -16.33 56.32
C ILE A 350 -9.51 -15.47 56.23
N PRO A 351 -10.63 -15.93 56.77
CA PRO A 351 -11.85 -15.14 56.77
C PRO A 351 -11.70 -13.93 57.70
N PHE A 352 -12.33 -12.82 57.31
CA PHE A 352 -12.34 -11.57 58.03
C PHE A 352 -13.72 -10.90 57.96
N GLU A 353 -13.97 -9.98 58.86
CA GLU A 353 -15.13 -9.09 58.81
C GLU A 353 -14.69 -7.65 58.54
N ILE A 354 -15.56 -6.89 57.91
CA ILE A 354 -15.35 -5.47 57.63
C ILE A 354 -15.91 -4.69 58.82
N GLN A 355 -15.05 -4.00 59.55
CA GLN A 355 -15.41 -3.23 60.72
C GLN A 355 -15.80 -1.79 60.42
N ALA A 356 -15.14 -1.17 59.45
CA ALA A 356 -15.40 0.18 58.98
C ALA A 356 -15.04 0.31 57.51
N SER A 357 -15.85 1.02 56.75
CA SER A 357 -15.61 1.31 55.36
C SER A 357 -16.01 2.74 55.05
N ASN A 358 -15.17 3.44 54.30
CA ASN A 358 -15.49 4.72 53.66
C ASN A 358 -14.97 4.70 52.21
N THR A 359 -15.11 5.80 51.50
CA THR A 359 -14.79 5.92 50.09
C THR A 359 -13.35 5.50 49.72
N ASN A 360 -12.38 5.69 50.63
CA ASN A 360 -10.95 5.49 50.38
C ASN A 360 -10.24 4.63 51.42
N SER A 361 -10.93 4.09 52.40
CA SER A 361 -10.33 3.23 53.44
C SER A 361 -11.28 2.17 53.94
N LEU A 362 -10.70 1.06 54.36
CA LEU A 362 -11.37 -0.11 54.88
C LEU A 362 -10.61 -0.60 56.12
N THR A 363 -11.31 -1.03 57.16
CA THR A 363 -10.73 -1.74 58.27
C THR A 363 -11.29 -3.16 58.32
N ILE A 364 -10.41 -4.13 58.22
CA ILE A 364 -10.77 -5.55 58.35
C ILE A 364 -10.28 -6.13 59.65
N LYS A 365 -11.06 -7.05 60.20
CA LYS A 365 -10.70 -7.83 61.38
C LYS A 365 -10.70 -9.30 61.02
N PRO A 366 -9.56 -10.00 61.10
CA PRO A 366 -9.51 -11.44 60.89
C PRO A 366 -10.40 -12.19 61.94
N LEU A 367 -11.15 -13.19 61.46
CA LEU A 367 -12.01 -14.00 62.30
C LEU A 367 -11.25 -15.02 63.17
N ARG A 368 -9.96 -15.15 62.91
CA ARG A 368 -9.03 -15.91 63.78
C ARG A 368 -7.82 -15.06 64.12
N GLU A 369 -7.25 -15.33 65.28
CA GLU A 369 -6.05 -14.65 65.72
C GLU A 369 -4.87 -14.94 64.78
N LEU A 370 -4.24 -13.88 64.27
CA LEU A 370 -3.06 -14.01 63.42
C LEU A 370 -1.82 -14.19 64.33
N GLN A 371 -0.96 -15.13 63.97
CA GLN A 371 0.34 -15.31 64.59
C GLN A 371 1.38 -14.34 63.99
N THR A 372 2.45 -14.07 64.76
CA THR A 372 3.57 -13.31 64.18
C THR A 372 4.07 -13.96 62.91
N GLY A 373 4.14 -13.18 61.81
CA GLY A 373 4.52 -13.73 60.52
C GLY A 373 4.08 -12.89 59.34
N LEU A 374 4.30 -13.42 58.12
CA LEU A 374 3.98 -12.79 56.86
C LEU A 374 2.65 -13.32 56.30
N TYR A 375 1.78 -12.40 55.92
CA TYR A 375 0.50 -12.64 55.28
C TYR A 375 0.39 -11.83 54.01
N PHE A 376 -0.58 -12.16 53.17
CA PHE A 376 -0.87 -11.44 51.96
C PHE A 376 -2.32 -10.97 51.94
N ILE A 377 -2.51 -9.71 51.56
CA ILE A 377 -3.82 -9.18 51.22
C ILE A 377 -3.83 -8.99 49.69
N THR A 378 -4.76 -9.66 49.05
CA THR A 378 -4.91 -9.64 47.60
C THR A 378 -6.27 -9.08 47.23
N TYR A 379 -6.31 -8.18 46.30
CA TYR A 379 -7.52 -7.69 45.68
C TYR A 379 -7.52 -8.12 44.20
N ALA A 380 -8.65 -8.63 43.73
CA ALA A 380 -8.92 -8.91 42.34
C ALA A 380 -10.25 -8.26 41.96
N ASP A 381 -10.29 -7.51 40.87
CA ASP A 381 -11.55 -6.96 40.38
C ASP A 381 -12.48 -8.06 39.86
N ALA A 382 -13.78 -7.81 39.86
CA ALA A 382 -14.81 -8.78 39.45
C ALA A 382 -14.69 -9.21 37.99
N MET A 383 -13.94 -8.47 37.14
CA MET A 383 -13.71 -8.77 35.74
C MET A 383 -12.33 -9.40 35.47
N GLY A 384 -11.53 -9.70 36.53
CA GLY A 384 -10.20 -10.28 36.38
C GLY A 384 -9.14 -9.36 35.74
N ARG A 385 -9.44 -8.08 35.60
CA ARG A 385 -8.60 -7.09 34.90
C ARG A 385 -7.42 -6.60 35.73
N GLY A 386 -7.42 -6.85 37.03
CA GLY A 386 -6.33 -6.44 37.89
C GLY A 386 -6.21 -7.31 39.12
N ARG A 387 -5.00 -7.67 39.51
CA ARG A 387 -4.69 -8.34 40.78
C ARG A 387 -3.61 -7.57 41.50
N LEU A 388 -3.95 -7.01 42.65
CA LEU A 388 -3.03 -6.31 43.54
C LEU A 388 -2.75 -7.18 44.77
N THR A 389 -1.50 -7.31 45.14
CA THR A 389 -1.10 -8.07 46.33
C THR A 389 -0.15 -7.24 47.15
N GLN A 390 -0.46 -7.09 48.45
CA GLN A 390 0.39 -6.42 49.42
C GLN A 390 0.77 -7.39 50.57
N LYS A 391 1.98 -7.21 51.05
CA LYS A 391 2.52 -7.97 52.20
C LYS A 391 2.06 -7.32 53.47
N LEU A 392 1.49 -8.11 54.39
CA LEU A 392 1.16 -7.72 55.72
C LEU A 392 2.10 -8.44 56.69
N TRP A 393 2.92 -7.71 57.42
CA TRP A 393 3.70 -8.23 58.53
C TRP A 393 2.91 -8.11 59.81
N VAL A 394 2.71 -9.24 60.51
CA VAL A 394 2.13 -9.27 61.85
C VAL A 394 3.23 -9.45 62.86
N ASN A 395 3.31 -8.55 63.83
CA ASN A 395 4.26 -8.60 64.92
C ASN A 395 3.50 -8.29 66.23
N LYS A 396 3.48 -9.24 67.14
CA LYS A 396 2.86 -9.14 68.49
C LYS A 396 3.90 -8.90 69.54
#